data_6cde627d66657b16ac64177778538879
#
_entry.id   6cde627d66657b16ac64177778538879
#
_cell.length_a   1.000
_cell.length_b   1.000
_cell.length_c   1.000
_cell.angle_alpha   90.00
_cell.angle_beta   90.00
_cell.angle_gamma   90.00
#
_symmetry.space_group_name_H-M   'P 1'
#
loop_
_entity.id
_entity.type
_entity.pdbx_description
1 polymer ?
#
loop_
_entity_poly.entity_id
_entity_poly.type
_entity_poly.pdbx_seq_one_letter_code
_entity_poly.pdbx_strand_id
1 'polypeptide(L)'
;RWNRLELITMDSDEFNVISTDDKQYNIDLSKDGKSFEIIFEPVEKGNSIRFSFVLESKHDMKITASETSCGCTSSNLNIIDSRHFKFNIEIHTAGFGIGRFVKHMTVHYQKDGSQKEESIPFNFEGTIIQKS
;
A
#
# COMPACT_ATOMS: atom_id res chain seq x y z
N ARG A 1 8.26 -17.39 -2.80
CA ARG A 1 7.56 -17.59 -3.21
C ARG A 1 6.87 -16.66 -3.71
N TRP A 2 6.70 -16.03 -3.41
CA TRP A 2 5.96 -15.18 -3.80
C TRP A 2 6.53 -14.40 -4.80
N ASN A 3 7.17 -14.65 -5.25
CA ASN A 3 7.59 -14.11 -5.99
C ASN A 3 7.20 -14.01 -7.07
N ARG A 4 6.82 -14.48 -7.46
CA ARG A 4 6.49 -14.50 -8.51
C ARG A 4 5.74 -13.54 -8.76
N LEU A 5 5.86 -12.84 -9.14
CA LEU A 5 5.13 -12.05 -9.42
C LEU A 5 4.00 -12.32 -9.18
N GLU A 6 3.74 -12.71 -8.31
CA GLU A 6 2.60 -12.93 -8.02
C GLU A 6 1.82 -11.81 -7.81
N LEU A 7 0.71 -11.72 -8.22
CA LEU A 7 -0.24 -10.70 -7.98
C LEU A 7 -1.05 -11.04 -6.78
N ILE A 8 -1.13 -10.14 -5.86
CA ILE A 8 -2.01 -10.28 -4.72
C ILE A 8 -3.33 -9.67 -5.11
N THR A 9 -4.39 -10.44 -5.06
CA THR A 9 -5.71 -9.98 -5.48
C THR A 9 -6.60 -9.77 -4.28
N MET A 10 -6.99 -8.53 -4.03
CA MET A 10 -7.90 -8.24 -2.99
C MET A 10 -9.29 -8.44 -3.48
N ASP A 11 -10.12 -9.05 -2.69
CA ASP A 11 -11.47 -9.32 -3.10
C ASP A 11 -11.42 -10.11 -4.36
N SER A 12 -10.39 -10.81 -4.49
CA SER A 12 -10.05 -11.71 -5.54
C SER A 12 -10.63 -11.43 -6.90
N ASP A 13 -11.57 -10.54 -7.03
CA ASP A 13 -12.19 -10.28 -8.29
C ASP A 13 -11.97 -8.89 -8.82
N GLU A 14 -11.57 -7.95 -8.00
CA GLU A 14 -11.58 -6.56 -8.45
C GLU A 14 -10.24 -5.89 -8.51
N PHE A 15 -9.31 -6.26 -7.64
CA PHE A 15 -8.05 -5.53 -7.55
C PHE A 15 -6.86 -6.43 -7.45
N ASN A 16 -5.77 -5.99 -8.10
CA ASN A 16 -4.46 -6.60 -7.91
C ASN A 16 -3.51 -5.50 -7.48
N VAL A 17 -2.53 -5.85 -6.67
CA VAL A 17 -1.46 -4.92 -6.34
C VAL A 17 -0.17 -5.50 -6.91
N ILE A 18 0.48 -4.72 -7.74
CA ILE A 18 1.67 -5.15 -8.45
C ILE A 18 2.86 -4.40 -7.87
N SER A 19 3.82 -5.15 -7.36
CA SER A 19 5.03 -4.54 -6.83
C SER A 19 5.89 -4.02 -7.97
N THR A 20 6.31 -2.78 -7.87
CA THR A 20 7.20 -2.20 -8.87
C THR A 20 8.62 -2.12 -8.35
N ASP A 21 8.81 -2.46 -7.05
CA ASP A 21 10.09 -2.31 -6.42
C ASP A 21 10.15 -3.40 -5.39
N ASP A 22 10.79 -4.46 -5.70
CA ASP A 22 10.58 -5.72 -5.01
C ASP A 22 11.49 -6.01 -3.88
N LYS A 23 12.33 -5.08 -3.48
CA LYS A 23 13.35 -5.53 -2.63
C LYS A 23 13.08 -5.51 -1.21
N GLN A 24 12.22 -4.68 -0.74
CA GLN A 24 12.16 -4.36 0.68
C GLN A 24 10.82 -4.67 1.31
N TYR A 25 9.91 -5.27 0.58
CA TYR A 25 8.61 -5.54 1.16
C TYR A 25 7.90 -6.68 0.46
N ASN A 26 6.96 -7.27 1.17
CA ASN A 26 6.07 -8.30 0.66
C ASN A 26 4.65 -7.81 0.77
N ILE A 27 3.80 -8.20 -0.16
CA ILE A 27 2.41 -7.80 -0.20
C ILE A 27 1.54 -9.03 0.02
N ASP A 28 0.65 -8.96 1.01
CA ASP A 28 -0.26 -10.03 1.33
C ASP A 28 -1.66 -9.52 1.47
N LEU A 29 -2.64 -10.41 1.36
CA LEU A 29 -3.99 -10.10 1.74
C LEU A 29 -4.17 -10.38 3.22
N SER A 30 -5.07 -9.62 3.84
CA SER A 30 -5.47 -9.94 5.21
C SER A 30 -6.22 -11.26 5.22
N LYS A 31 -6.45 -11.82 6.40
CA LYS A 31 -7.14 -13.10 6.52
C LYS A 31 -8.53 -13.07 5.96
N ASP A 32 -9.22 -11.95 6.04
CA ASP A 32 -10.58 -11.84 5.53
C ASP A 32 -10.59 -11.36 4.08
N GLY A 33 -9.43 -11.16 3.47
CA GLY A 33 -9.36 -10.74 2.08
C GLY A 33 -9.79 -9.31 1.83
N LYS A 34 -9.90 -8.49 2.86
CA LYS A 34 -10.47 -7.16 2.72
C LYS A 34 -9.47 -6.01 2.81
N SER A 35 -8.21 -6.31 3.05
CA SER A 35 -7.18 -5.29 3.06
C SER A 35 -5.89 -5.86 2.51
N PHE A 36 -5.04 -4.97 2.00
CA PHE A 36 -3.70 -5.37 1.60
C PHE A 36 -2.75 -5.10 2.75
N GLU A 37 -1.83 -6.01 2.98
CA GLU A 37 -0.82 -5.86 4.02
C GLU A 37 0.53 -5.83 3.37
N ILE A 38 1.26 -4.74 3.57
CA ILE A 38 2.58 -4.56 3.00
C ILE A 38 3.56 -4.62 4.15
N ILE A 39 4.42 -5.63 4.12
CA ILE A 39 5.32 -5.94 5.22
C ILE A 39 6.75 -5.67 4.77
N PHE A 40 7.46 -4.85 5.52
CA PHE A 40 8.80 -4.41 5.17
C PHE A 40 9.86 -5.21 5.89
N GLU A 41 11.02 -5.31 5.26
CA GLU A 41 12.22 -5.77 5.94
C GLU A 41 12.55 -4.83 7.09
N PRO A 42 13.28 -5.30 8.09
CA PRO A 42 13.66 -4.42 9.21
C PRO A 42 14.40 -3.17 8.73
N VAL A 43 14.10 -2.05 9.38
CA VAL A 43 14.62 -0.75 9.00
C VAL A 43 15.37 -0.15 10.18
N GLU A 44 16.56 0.36 9.94
CA GLU A 44 17.33 1.02 10.99
C GLU A 44 16.68 2.33 11.38
N LYS A 45 16.70 2.62 12.67
CA LYS A 45 16.08 3.82 13.19
C LYS A 45 16.63 5.05 12.48
N GLY A 46 15.74 5.92 12.08
CA GLY A 46 16.09 7.16 11.41
C GLY A 46 16.00 7.11 9.89
N ASN A 47 15.92 5.91 9.32
CA ASN A 47 15.80 5.80 7.86
C ASN A 47 14.34 5.83 7.46
N SER A 48 14.05 6.53 6.37
CA SER A 48 12.71 6.52 5.81
C SER A 48 12.51 5.30 4.94
N ILE A 49 11.26 4.88 4.81
CA ILE A 49 10.88 3.78 3.93
C ILE A 49 10.24 4.40 2.71
N ARG A 50 10.76 4.11 1.52
CA ARG A 50 10.20 4.59 0.26
C ARG A 50 9.91 3.41 -0.63
N PHE A 51 8.70 3.36 -1.15
CA PHE A 51 8.30 2.28 -2.03
C PHE A 51 7.16 2.73 -2.93
N SER A 52 6.91 1.93 -3.97
CA SER A 52 5.79 2.20 -4.85
C SER A 52 5.14 0.90 -5.27
N PHE A 53 3.89 1.00 -5.69
CA PHE A 53 3.17 -0.14 -6.22
C PHE A 53 2.12 0.37 -7.19
N VAL A 54 1.63 -0.54 -8.04
CA VAL A 54 0.54 -0.22 -8.96
C VAL A 54 -0.71 -0.96 -8.48
N LEU A 55 -1.77 -0.22 -8.29
CA LEU A 55 -3.07 -0.79 -8.02
C LEU A 55 -3.77 -0.97 -9.35
N GLU A 56 -4.09 -2.22 -9.67
CA GLU A 56 -4.77 -2.55 -10.91
C GLU A 56 -6.22 -2.91 -10.62
N SER A 57 -7.13 -2.31 -11.36
CA SER A 57 -8.55 -2.56 -11.20
C SER A 57 -9.07 -3.30 -12.42
N LYS A 58 -10.04 -4.15 -12.22
CA LYS A 58 -10.71 -4.82 -13.33
C LYS A 58 -11.80 -3.95 -13.93
N HIS A 59 -12.12 -2.85 -13.31
CA HIS A 59 -13.15 -1.93 -13.79
C HIS A 59 -12.56 -0.55 -13.93
N ASP A 60 -13.06 0.21 -14.88
CA ASP A 60 -12.69 1.63 -14.97
C ASP A 60 -13.18 2.33 -13.72
N MET A 61 -12.33 3.15 -13.15
CA MET A 61 -12.67 3.85 -11.93
C MET A 61 -11.81 5.09 -11.77
N LYS A 62 -12.14 5.89 -10.77
CA LYS A 62 -11.31 7.02 -10.40
C LYS A 62 -11.04 6.95 -8.90
N ILE A 63 -9.87 7.43 -8.52
CA ILE A 63 -9.50 7.56 -7.11
C ILE A 63 -10.00 8.92 -6.65
N THR A 64 -10.81 8.92 -5.60
CA THR A 64 -11.39 10.15 -5.10
C THR A 64 -10.60 10.76 -3.97
N ALA A 65 -9.89 9.92 -3.20
CA ALA A 65 -9.05 10.43 -2.09
C ALA A 65 -8.16 9.30 -1.60
N SER A 66 -7.10 9.65 -0.89
CA SER A 66 -6.34 8.69 -0.12
C SER A 66 -6.02 9.33 1.22
N GLU A 67 -6.10 8.54 2.28
CA GLU A 67 -5.91 9.02 3.64
C GLU A 67 -4.92 8.14 4.35
N THR A 68 -4.05 8.74 5.15
CA THR A 68 -3.08 8.00 5.94
C THR A 68 -3.37 8.21 7.42
N SER A 69 -2.99 7.23 8.24
CA SER A 69 -3.32 7.25 9.66
C SER A 69 -2.45 8.20 10.47
N CYS A 70 -1.35 8.67 9.90
CA CYS A 70 -0.53 9.66 10.61
C CYS A 70 0.20 10.54 9.61
N GLY A 71 0.65 11.69 10.08
CA GLY A 71 1.42 12.60 9.26
C GLY A 71 2.80 12.09 8.91
N CYS A 72 3.19 10.94 9.45
CA CYS A 72 4.48 10.33 9.14
C CYS A 72 4.49 9.63 7.78
N THR A 73 3.35 9.47 7.15
CA THR A 73 3.24 8.80 5.86
C THR A 73 2.75 9.77 4.82
N SER A 74 3.45 9.86 3.72
CA SER A 74 3.00 10.66 2.58
C SER A 74 2.81 9.77 1.38
N SER A 75 1.87 10.12 0.53
CA SER A 75 1.62 9.36 -0.68
C SER A 75 1.45 10.31 -1.85
N ASN A 76 1.83 9.82 -3.02
CA ASN A 76 1.72 10.55 -4.26
C ASN A 76 1.14 9.59 -5.28
N LEU A 77 0.11 10.01 -5.98
CA LEU A 77 -0.58 9.17 -6.94
C LEU A 77 -0.28 9.61 -8.36
N ASN A 78 0.13 8.65 -9.19
CA ASN A 78 0.26 8.86 -10.62
C ASN A 78 -0.76 7.99 -11.32
N ILE A 79 -1.69 8.58 -12.04
CA ILE A 79 -2.72 7.85 -12.75
C ILE A 79 -2.14 7.41 -14.08
N ILE A 80 -2.02 6.10 -14.28
CA ILE A 80 -1.52 5.56 -15.53
C ILE A 80 -2.66 5.50 -16.54
N ASP A 81 -3.79 4.94 -16.13
CA ASP A 81 -5.00 4.93 -16.93
C ASP A 81 -6.18 4.66 -15.98
N SER A 82 -7.36 4.43 -16.51
CA SER A 82 -8.57 4.27 -15.69
C SER A 82 -8.58 2.99 -14.87
N ARG A 83 -7.60 2.12 -15.07
CA ARG A 83 -7.50 0.85 -14.34
C ARG A 83 -6.16 0.63 -13.67
N HIS A 84 -5.22 1.56 -13.81
CA HIS A 84 -3.88 1.42 -13.24
C HIS A 84 -3.47 2.70 -12.55
N PHE A 85 -3.13 2.58 -11.28
CA PHE A 85 -2.82 3.73 -10.44
C PHE A 85 -1.54 3.44 -9.67
N LYS A 86 -0.52 4.26 -9.89
CA LYS A 86 0.75 4.06 -9.22
C LYS A 86 0.82 4.93 -7.98
N PHE A 87 1.05 4.31 -6.84
CA PHE A 87 1.22 5.01 -5.57
C PHE A 87 2.68 5.01 -5.20
N ASN A 88 3.20 6.19 -4.87
CA ASN A 88 4.55 6.35 -4.35
C ASN A 88 4.40 6.76 -2.90
N ILE A 89 4.95 5.95 -2.00
CA ILE A 89 4.71 6.10 -0.57
C ILE A 89 6.04 6.35 0.13
N GLU A 90 6.01 7.24 1.11
CA GLU A 90 7.16 7.45 1.97
C GLU A 90 6.70 7.44 3.41
N ILE A 91 7.35 6.65 4.24
CA ILE A 91 7.06 6.60 5.67
C ILE A 91 8.28 7.15 6.40
N HIS A 92 8.07 8.25 7.11
CA HIS A 92 9.14 8.90 7.86
C HIS A 92 9.22 8.27 9.24
N THR A 93 10.27 7.54 9.51
CA THR A 93 10.36 6.73 10.71
C THR A 93 11.12 7.40 11.85
N ALA A 94 11.61 8.62 11.65
CA ALA A 94 12.46 9.27 12.64
C ALA A 94 11.83 9.35 14.03
N GLY A 95 10.51 9.50 14.09
CA GLY A 95 9.81 9.56 15.36
C GLY A 95 9.37 8.23 15.91
N PHE A 96 9.68 7.12 15.23
CA PHE A 96 9.23 5.80 15.68
C PHE A 96 10.20 5.25 16.71
N GLY A 97 9.68 4.54 17.69
CA GLY A 97 10.53 3.81 18.63
C GLY A 97 11.06 2.54 18.00
N ILE A 98 12.00 1.91 18.66
CA ILE A 98 12.48 0.59 18.28
C ILE A 98 11.33 -0.39 18.46
N GLY A 99 11.16 -1.29 17.53
CA GLY A 99 10.14 -2.32 17.60
C GLY A 99 9.18 -2.26 16.42
N ARG A 100 8.12 -3.02 16.53
CA ARG A 100 7.14 -3.16 15.47
C ARG A 100 6.27 -1.91 15.33
N PHE A 101 5.96 -1.56 14.10
CA PHE A 101 4.99 -0.49 13.83
C PHE A 101 3.97 -0.97 12.81
N VAL A 102 2.78 -0.37 12.86
CA VAL A 102 1.73 -0.60 11.87
C VAL A 102 1.11 0.75 11.55
N LYS A 103 1.06 1.07 10.26
CA LYS A 103 0.41 2.30 9.78
C LYS A 103 -0.63 1.92 8.73
N HIS A 104 -1.57 2.81 8.53
CA HIS A 104 -2.70 2.51 7.65
C HIS A 104 -2.86 3.57 6.58
N MET A 105 -3.34 3.14 5.42
CA MET A 105 -3.76 4.05 4.37
C MET A 105 -5.08 3.52 3.80
N THR A 106 -5.99 4.42 3.50
CA THR A 106 -7.24 4.04 2.86
C THR A 106 -7.36 4.77 1.54
N VAL A 107 -7.63 4.03 0.48
CA VAL A 107 -7.83 4.59 -0.84
C VAL A 107 -9.32 4.56 -1.14
N HIS A 108 -9.90 5.72 -1.45
CA HIS A 108 -11.31 5.84 -1.78
C HIS A 108 -11.46 5.95 -3.29
N TYR A 109 -12.46 5.28 -3.83
CA TYR A 109 -12.63 5.25 -5.27
C TYR A 109 -14.11 5.16 -5.66
N GLN A 110 -14.41 5.47 -6.91
CA GLN A 110 -15.71 5.25 -7.49
C GLN A 110 -15.53 4.55 -8.83
N LYS A 111 -16.30 3.48 -9.04
CA LYS A 111 -16.32 2.83 -10.34
C LYS A 111 -17.09 3.71 -11.32
N ASP A 112 -16.72 3.63 -12.59
CA ASP A 112 -17.42 4.37 -13.61
C ASP A 112 -18.88 3.96 -13.61
N GLY A 113 -19.74 4.94 -13.70
CA GLY A 113 -21.18 4.71 -13.69
C GLY A 113 -21.79 4.51 -12.32
N SER A 114 -20.98 4.54 -11.25
CA SER A 114 -21.48 4.37 -9.90
C SER A 114 -21.40 5.67 -9.14
N GLN A 115 -22.41 5.94 -8.33
CA GLN A 115 -22.39 7.09 -7.43
C GLN A 115 -21.82 6.70 -6.08
N LYS A 116 -21.58 5.42 -5.85
CA LYS A 116 -21.14 4.95 -4.55
C LYS A 116 -19.65 5.07 -4.42
N GLU A 117 -19.19 5.65 -3.31
CA GLU A 117 -17.77 5.67 -2.99
C GLU A 117 -17.42 4.43 -2.19
N GLU A 118 -16.35 3.77 -2.59
CA GLU A 118 -15.87 2.57 -1.94
C GLU A 118 -14.44 2.80 -1.49
N SER A 119 -13.91 1.90 -0.69
CA SER A 119 -12.56 2.10 -0.17
C SER A 119 -11.78 0.79 -0.10
N ILE A 120 -10.47 0.92 -0.16
CA ILE A 120 -9.53 -0.19 -0.07
C ILE A 120 -8.56 0.14 1.06
N PRO A 121 -8.54 -0.65 2.13
CA PRO A 121 -7.58 -0.40 3.20
C PRO A 121 -6.25 -1.06 2.91
N PHE A 122 -5.17 -0.35 3.29
CA PHE A 122 -3.81 -0.88 3.25
C PHE A 122 -3.23 -0.78 4.64
N ASN A 123 -2.49 -1.80 5.05
CA ASN A 123 -1.75 -1.78 6.31
C ASN A 123 -0.28 -1.89 5.98
N PHE A 124 0.53 -1.01 6.54
CA PHE A 124 1.97 -1.01 6.36
C PHE A 124 2.61 -1.44 7.67
N GLU A 125 3.34 -2.53 7.64
CA GLU A 125 3.90 -3.08 8.86
C GLU A 125 5.40 -3.30 8.72
N GLY A 126 6.15 -2.97 9.76
CA GLY A 126 7.57 -3.20 9.76
C GLY A 126 8.11 -3.20 11.17
N THR A 127 9.43 -3.27 11.25
CA THR A 127 10.14 -3.30 12.53
C THR A 127 11.30 -2.33 12.46
N ILE A 128 11.40 -1.46 13.46
CA ILE A 128 12.53 -0.54 13.57
C ILE A 128 13.57 -1.20 14.45
N ILE A 129 14.79 -1.28 13.96
CA ILE A 129 15.87 -1.88 14.69
C ILE A 129 16.90 -0.81 15.05
N GLN A 130 17.70 -1.14 16.04
CA GLN A 130 18.75 -0.24 16.50
C GLN A 130 19.78 -0.04 15.40
N LYS A 131 20.16 1.18 15.17
CA LYS A 131 21.21 1.46 14.21
C LYS A 131 22.55 0.98 14.80
N SER A 132 23.29 0.23 14.04
CA SER A 132 24.57 -0.28 14.50
C SER A 132 25.73 0.62 14.13
#